data_5125d2a90d7124856a820f96a4e36d5d
#
_entry.id   5125d2a90d7124856a820f96a4e36d5d
#
_cell.length_a   1.000
_cell.length_b   1.000
_cell.length_c   1.000
_cell.angle_alpha   90.00
_cell.angle_beta   90.00
_cell.angle_gamma   90.00
#
_symmetry.space_group_name_H-M   'P 1'
#
loop_
_entity.id
_entity.type
_entity.pdbx_description
1 polymer ?
#
loop_
_entity_poly.entity_id
_entity_poly.type
_entity_poly.pdbx_seq_one_letter_code
_entity_poly.pdbx_strand_id
1 'polypeptide(L)'
;MKLKIVTKEDLKDWTKELFEEKSYNMIDVSDKKVTLRRALACGSIIVGSKVFDLIENQNMPKGDPISLAEVAGLLGVKRTSDLIPLCHPLSIEHSSIKIVSNKSNYSLEVYCLVSAHAKTGVEMEAIMGVNACLLYTSDAADEKRC
;
A
#
# COMPACT_ATOMS: atom_id res chain seq x y z
N MET A 1 -31.60 -0.12 22.93
CA MET A 1 -31.20 0.51 21.66
C MET A 1 -32.38 0.41 20.70
N LYS A 2 -32.97 1.53 20.27
CA LYS A 2 -34.06 1.52 19.26
C LYS A 2 -33.43 1.82 17.91
N LEU A 3 -33.46 0.84 17.00
CA LEU A 3 -33.12 1.05 15.60
C LEU A 3 -34.30 1.71 14.88
N LYS A 4 -34.08 2.88 14.26
CA LYS A 4 -35.06 3.55 13.40
C LYS A 4 -34.69 3.23 11.95
N ILE A 5 -35.60 2.62 11.21
CA ILE A 5 -35.45 2.45 9.77
C ILE A 5 -35.77 3.80 9.12
N VAL A 6 -34.81 4.34 8.37
CA VAL A 6 -34.89 5.62 7.68
C VAL A 6 -35.37 5.39 6.24
N THR A 7 -36.37 6.10 5.79
CA THR A 7 -36.88 6.02 4.42
C THR A 7 -36.04 6.83 3.44
N LYS A 8 -36.20 6.59 2.12
CA LYS A 8 -35.48 7.36 1.09
C LYS A 8 -35.75 8.87 1.12
N GLU A 9 -36.91 9.28 1.59
CA GLU A 9 -37.30 10.71 1.73
C GLU A 9 -36.62 11.33 2.95
N ASP A 10 -36.59 10.63 4.08
CA ASP A 10 -35.88 11.05 5.27
C ASP A 10 -34.36 11.20 5.04
N LEU A 11 -33.75 10.39 4.15
CA LEU A 11 -32.33 10.44 3.83
C LEU A 11 -31.90 11.77 3.18
N LYS A 12 -32.74 12.43 2.39
CA LYS A 12 -32.39 13.68 1.71
C LYS A 12 -32.22 14.86 2.68
N ASP A 13 -33.02 14.93 3.71
CA ASP A 13 -32.94 16.01 4.71
C ASP A 13 -31.89 15.73 5.78
N TRP A 14 -31.74 14.47 6.17
CA TRP A 14 -30.74 14.03 7.15
C TRP A 14 -29.28 14.18 6.68
N THR A 15 -29.02 13.94 5.39
CA THR A 15 -27.66 14.05 4.85
C THR A 15 -27.15 15.48 4.85
N LYS A 16 -28.03 16.50 4.70
CA LYS A 16 -27.61 17.90 4.76
C LYS A 16 -27.28 18.36 6.18
N GLU A 17 -28.15 18.08 7.15
CA GLU A 17 -27.98 18.60 8.51
C GLU A 17 -26.91 17.87 9.34
N LEU A 18 -26.76 16.53 9.16
CA LEU A 18 -25.88 15.72 10.01
C LEU A 18 -24.44 15.60 9.48
N PHE A 19 -24.23 15.78 8.16
CA PHE A 19 -22.93 15.51 7.53
C PHE A 19 -22.28 16.75 6.90
N GLU A 20 -22.89 17.94 6.98
CA GLU A 20 -22.28 19.19 6.51
C GLU A 20 -21.22 19.76 7.46
N GLU A 21 -21.20 19.39 8.74
CA GLU A 21 -20.19 19.84 9.69
C GLU A 21 -19.03 18.85 9.81
N LYS A 22 -17.85 19.25 9.30
CA LYS A 22 -16.49 18.69 9.57
C LYS A 22 -16.43 17.19 9.93
N SER A 23 -17.07 16.33 9.17
CA SER A 23 -16.92 14.88 9.31
C SER A 23 -15.84 14.35 8.41
N TYR A 24 -15.09 13.33 8.87
CA TYR A 24 -14.16 12.60 8.01
C TYR A 24 -14.95 11.66 7.11
N ASN A 25 -14.96 11.94 5.81
CA ASN A 25 -15.74 11.17 4.85
C ASN A 25 -14.84 10.61 3.75
N MET A 26 -15.12 9.40 3.31
CA MET A 26 -14.62 8.94 2.01
C MET A 26 -15.28 9.76 0.90
N ILE A 27 -14.51 10.12 -0.12
CA ILE A 27 -15.05 10.84 -1.29
C ILE A 27 -16.07 9.95 -1.99
N ASP A 28 -17.26 10.49 -2.25
CA ASP A 28 -18.26 9.77 -3.04
C ASP A 28 -17.80 9.61 -4.50
N VAL A 29 -17.73 8.37 -4.94
CA VAL A 29 -17.36 8.00 -6.31
C VAL A 29 -18.48 7.31 -7.06
N SER A 30 -19.72 7.31 -6.53
CA SER A 30 -20.87 6.59 -7.12
C SER A 30 -21.14 7.00 -8.57
N ASP A 31 -21.05 8.30 -8.88
CA ASP A 31 -21.31 8.85 -10.21
C ASP A 31 -20.12 8.75 -11.18
N LYS A 32 -18.95 8.33 -10.72
CA LYS A 32 -17.76 8.18 -11.57
C LYS A 32 -17.85 6.92 -12.40
N LYS A 33 -17.41 7.00 -13.64
CA LYS A 33 -17.27 5.84 -14.53
C LYS A 33 -16.08 4.99 -14.10
N VAL A 34 -16.24 3.69 -14.22
CA VAL A 34 -15.13 2.73 -14.07
C VAL A 34 -14.17 2.92 -15.24
N THR A 35 -12.90 3.10 -14.96
CA THR A 35 -11.82 3.21 -15.95
C THR A 35 -10.62 2.42 -15.49
N LEU A 36 -9.74 2.04 -16.43
CA LEU A 36 -8.46 1.43 -16.08
C LEU A 36 -7.60 2.44 -15.31
N ARG A 37 -7.19 2.05 -14.11
CA ARG A 37 -6.29 2.80 -13.24
C ARG A 37 -4.96 2.07 -13.16
N ARG A 38 -3.87 2.84 -13.24
CA ARG A 38 -2.51 2.32 -13.06
C ARG A 38 -1.70 3.32 -12.24
N ALA A 39 -0.92 2.79 -11.31
CA ALA A 39 0.02 3.58 -10.53
C ALA A 39 1.35 2.82 -10.40
N LEU A 40 2.43 3.55 -10.49
CA LEU A 40 3.78 3.08 -10.19
C LEU A 40 4.33 3.92 -9.05
N ALA A 41 4.64 3.29 -7.93
CA ALA A 41 5.36 3.89 -6.83
C ALA A 41 6.80 3.35 -6.78
N CYS A 42 7.72 4.18 -6.30
CA CYS A 42 9.09 3.74 -6.03
C CYS A 42 9.57 4.30 -4.70
N GLY A 43 10.52 3.60 -4.09
CA GLY A 43 11.19 4.01 -2.88
C GLY A 43 12.52 3.28 -2.74
N SER A 44 13.38 3.72 -1.85
CA SER A 44 14.66 3.08 -1.62
C SER A 44 15.05 3.06 -0.16
N ILE A 45 15.88 2.07 0.19
CA ILE A 45 16.51 1.96 1.52
C ILE A 45 18.01 1.77 1.34
N ILE A 46 18.80 2.54 2.09
CA ILE A 46 20.25 2.37 2.18
C ILE A 46 20.52 1.40 3.33
N VAL A 47 21.04 0.23 2.99
CA VAL A 47 21.30 -0.84 3.98
C VAL A 47 22.75 -0.85 4.48
N GLY A 48 23.64 -0.10 3.82
CA GLY A 48 25.07 -0.08 4.11
C GLY A 48 25.81 -1.30 3.52
N SER A 49 27.11 -1.17 3.37
CA SER A 49 27.94 -2.15 2.63
C SER A 49 27.85 -3.57 3.22
N LYS A 50 27.90 -3.71 4.54
CA LYS A 50 27.90 -5.05 5.18
C LYS A 50 26.61 -5.83 4.92
N VAL A 51 25.46 -5.19 5.08
CA VAL A 51 24.15 -5.83 4.84
C VAL A 51 23.94 -6.05 3.36
N PHE A 52 24.35 -5.10 2.53
CA PHE A 52 24.31 -5.25 1.08
C PHE A 52 25.06 -6.48 0.60
N ASP A 53 26.29 -6.69 1.06
CA ASP A 53 27.10 -7.86 0.71
C ASP A 53 26.47 -9.18 1.19
N LEU A 54 25.83 -9.19 2.37
CA LEU A 54 25.10 -10.37 2.86
C LEU A 54 23.89 -10.70 1.97
N ILE A 55 23.15 -9.70 1.50
CA ILE A 55 22.03 -9.87 0.59
C ILE A 55 22.49 -10.40 -0.76
N GLU A 56 23.48 -9.76 -1.37
CA GLU A 56 24.02 -10.17 -2.69
C GLU A 56 24.60 -11.59 -2.66
N ASN A 57 25.24 -11.99 -1.56
CA ASN A 57 25.80 -13.33 -1.38
C ASN A 57 24.80 -14.36 -0.82
N GLN A 58 23.53 -14.01 -0.65
CA GLN A 58 22.49 -14.86 -0.09
C GLN A 58 22.82 -15.47 1.28
N ASN A 59 23.55 -14.75 2.10
CA ASN A 59 24.03 -15.17 3.42
C ASN A 59 23.27 -14.54 4.59
N MET A 60 22.02 -14.12 4.36
CA MET A 60 21.19 -13.56 5.43
C MET A 60 20.68 -14.65 6.37
N PRO A 61 20.75 -14.46 7.69
CA PRO A 61 20.36 -15.48 8.69
C PRO A 61 18.92 -15.94 8.61
N LYS A 62 18.00 -15.06 8.19
CA LYS A 62 16.56 -15.34 8.06
C LYS A 62 16.13 -15.81 6.66
N GLY A 63 17.05 -16.13 5.78
CA GLY A 63 16.77 -16.51 4.41
C GLY A 63 16.80 -15.33 3.44
N ASP A 64 16.15 -15.44 2.30
CA ASP A 64 16.15 -14.42 1.26
C ASP A 64 15.22 -13.23 1.60
N PRO A 65 15.78 -12.08 2.00
CA PRO A 65 14.98 -10.93 2.38
C PRO A 65 14.29 -10.27 1.18
N ILE A 66 14.83 -10.44 -0.03
CA ILE A 66 14.27 -9.84 -1.25
C ILE A 66 12.93 -10.50 -1.56
N SER A 67 12.91 -11.83 -1.69
CA SER A 67 11.67 -12.57 -1.97
C SER A 67 10.60 -12.35 -0.91
N LEU A 68 10.99 -12.32 0.36
CA LEU A 68 10.05 -12.08 1.47
C LEU A 68 9.53 -10.65 1.47
N ALA A 69 10.36 -9.66 1.14
CA ALA A 69 9.94 -8.27 0.99
C ALA A 69 8.94 -8.10 -0.18
N GLU A 70 9.16 -8.79 -1.30
CA GLU A 70 8.20 -8.78 -2.42
C GLU A 70 6.83 -9.33 -2.00
N VAL A 71 6.81 -10.46 -1.26
CA VAL A 71 5.57 -11.03 -0.71
C VAL A 71 4.89 -10.09 0.27
N ALA A 72 5.67 -9.45 1.17
CA ALA A 72 5.15 -8.46 2.11
C ALA A 72 4.54 -7.26 1.38
N GLY A 73 5.18 -6.79 0.32
CA GLY A 73 4.67 -5.71 -0.51
C GLY A 73 3.35 -6.06 -1.21
N LEU A 74 3.24 -7.26 -1.78
CA LEU A 74 1.98 -7.73 -2.37
C LEU A 74 0.86 -7.82 -1.33
N LEU A 75 1.17 -8.19 -0.09
CA LEU A 75 0.21 -8.18 1.00
C LEU A 75 -0.18 -6.73 1.36
N GLY A 76 0.78 -5.81 1.41
CA GLY A 76 0.56 -4.38 1.64
C GLY A 76 -0.43 -3.78 0.64
N VAL A 77 -0.25 -4.05 -0.66
CA VAL A 77 -1.19 -3.65 -1.73
C VAL A 77 -2.61 -4.12 -1.41
N LYS A 78 -2.79 -5.38 -1.02
CA LYS A 78 -4.12 -5.98 -0.75
C LYS A 78 -4.78 -5.47 0.54
N ARG A 79 -4.01 -4.93 1.46
CA ARG A 79 -4.47 -4.47 2.78
C ARG A 79 -4.55 -2.94 2.90
N THR A 80 -4.39 -2.22 1.82
CA THR A 80 -4.33 -0.75 1.83
C THR A 80 -5.56 -0.14 2.49
N SER A 81 -6.75 -0.52 2.09
CA SER A 81 -8.00 0.02 2.66
C SER A 81 -8.23 -0.36 4.13
N ASP A 82 -7.62 -1.44 4.62
CA ASP A 82 -7.68 -1.83 6.03
C ASP A 82 -6.81 -0.91 6.91
N LEU A 83 -5.77 -0.29 6.32
CA LEU A 83 -4.78 0.53 7.02
C LEU A 83 -4.99 2.03 6.82
N ILE A 84 -5.54 2.44 5.68
CA ILE A 84 -5.77 3.84 5.34
C ILE A 84 -7.27 4.14 5.43
N PRO A 85 -7.71 4.85 6.49
CA PRO A 85 -9.14 4.94 6.87
C PRO A 85 -10.08 5.47 5.79
N LEU A 86 -9.61 6.38 4.93
CA LEU A 86 -10.44 7.01 3.90
C LEU A 86 -10.18 6.46 2.50
N CYS A 87 -9.43 5.36 2.37
CA CYS A 87 -9.27 4.65 1.12
C CYS A 87 -10.47 3.76 0.81
N HIS A 88 -10.90 3.79 -0.46
CA HIS A 88 -11.92 2.85 -0.94
C HIS A 88 -11.32 1.45 -1.04
N PRO A 89 -12.04 0.40 -0.63
CA PRO A 89 -11.64 -0.98 -0.91
C PRO A 89 -11.74 -1.25 -2.41
N LEU A 90 -10.62 -1.52 -3.06
CA LEU A 90 -10.55 -1.75 -4.50
C LEU A 90 -10.24 -3.21 -4.81
N SER A 91 -10.90 -3.76 -5.83
CA SER A 91 -10.55 -5.06 -6.42
C SER A 91 -9.30 -4.89 -7.28
N ILE A 92 -8.14 -5.22 -6.73
CA ILE A 92 -6.87 -5.16 -7.47
C ILE A 92 -6.80 -6.31 -8.46
N GLU A 93 -6.62 -6.00 -9.73
CA GLU A 93 -6.53 -6.99 -10.81
C GLU A 93 -5.09 -7.43 -11.07
N HIS A 94 -4.14 -6.49 -10.90
CA HIS A 94 -2.71 -6.79 -11.06
C HIS A 94 -1.87 -5.96 -10.11
N SER A 95 -0.89 -6.62 -9.50
CA SER A 95 0.19 -5.95 -8.79
C SER A 95 1.50 -6.68 -9.05
N SER A 96 2.57 -5.92 -9.25
CA SER A 96 3.92 -6.43 -9.45
C SER A 96 4.90 -5.59 -8.68
N ILE A 97 5.82 -6.27 -8.01
CA ILE A 97 6.90 -5.63 -7.27
C ILE A 97 8.22 -6.05 -7.88
N LYS A 98 9.16 -5.12 -7.91
CA LYS A 98 10.53 -5.39 -8.29
C LYS A 98 11.46 -4.67 -7.36
N ILE A 99 12.46 -5.39 -6.86
CA ILE A 99 13.54 -4.85 -6.05
C ILE A 99 14.83 -4.92 -6.86
N VAL A 100 15.57 -3.82 -6.88
CA VAL A 100 16.83 -3.67 -7.63
C VAL A 100 17.92 -3.23 -6.67
N SER A 101 19.02 -3.97 -6.65
CA SER A 101 20.22 -3.63 -5.87
C SER A 101 21.01 -2.53 -6.57
N ASN A 102 21.41 -1.52 -5.81
CA ASN A 102 22.28 -0.45 -6.27
C ASN A 102 23.57 -0.41 -5.46
N LYS A 103 24.63 -0.95 -6.05
CA LYS A 103 25.95 -1.08 -5.40
C LYS A 103 26.65 0.26 -5.16
N SER A 104 26.34 1.28 -5.94
CA SER A 104 27.05 2.57 -5.84
C SER A 104 26.81 3.28 -4.52
N ASN A 105 25.66 3.05 -3.90
CA ASN A 105 25.25 3.65 -2.64
C ASN A 105 24.76 2.62 -1.59
N TYR A 106 24.94 1.31 -1.89
CA TYR A 106 24.51 0.20 -1.03
C TYR A 106 23.03 0.28 -0.66
N SER A 107 22.19 0.52 -1.66
CA SER A 107 20.73 0.62 -1.50
C SER A 107 19.97 -0.46 -2.25
N LEU A 108 18.75 -0.69 -1.81
CA LEU A 108 17.73 -1.44 -2.53
C LEU A 108 16.66 -0.48 -2.99
N GLU A 109 16.34 -0.50 -4.28
CA GLU A 109 15.30 0.30 -4.90
C GLU A 109 14.09 -0.58 -5.15
N VAL A 110 12.94 -0.18 -4.64
CA VAL A 110 11.67 -0.91 -4.74
C VAL A 110 10.74 -0.20 -5.69
N TYR A 111 10.16 -0.93 -6.62
CA TYR A 111 9.15 -0.47 -7.56
C TYR A 111 7.90 -1.31 -7.39
N CYS A 112 6.74 -0.67 -7.26
CA CYS A 112 5.44 -1.34 -7.15
C CYS A 112 4.48 -0.78 -8.20
N LEU A 113 4.11 -1.62 -9.15
CA LEU A 113 3.09 -1.35 -10.17
C LEU A 113 1.77 -1.97 -9.73
N VAL A 114 0.70 -1.18 -9.75
CA VAL A 114 -0.66 -1.65 -9.45
C VAL A 114 -1.60 -1.25 -10.57
N SER A 115 -2.55 -2.11 -10.92
CA SER A 115 -3.63 -1.77 -11.83
C SER A 115 -4.96 -2.40 -11.44
N ALA A 116 -6.05 -1.69 -11.72
CA ALA A 116 -7.42 -2.15 -11.54
C ALA A 116 -8.39 -1.35 -12.42
N HIS A 117 -9.53 -1.94 -12.75
CA HIS A 117 -10.66 -1.18 -13.26
C HIS A 117 -11.47 -0.65 -12.08
N ALA A 118 -11.42 0.67 -11.86
CA ALA A 118 -12.00 1.29 -10.68
C ALA A 118 -12.53 2.71 -10.96
N LYS A 119 -13.31 3.23 -10.01
CA LYS A 119 -13.84 4.60 -10.03
C LYS A 119 -12.87 5.62 -9.42
N THR A 120 -11.79 5.16 -8.77
CA THR A 120 -10.73 5.99 -8.18
C THR A 120 -9.35 5.41 -8.52
N GLY A 121 -8.29 6.14 -8.19
CA GLY A 121 -6.92 5.71 -8.47
C GLY A 121 -6.44 4.61 -7.54
N VAL A 122 -5.28 4.02 -7.85
CA VAL A 122 -4.61 2.93 -7.11
C VAL A 122 -3.25 3.36 -6.57
N GLU A 123 -3.07 4.67 -6.39
CA GLU A 123 -1.81 5.27 -5.95
C GLU A 123 -1.46 4.83 -4.53
N MET A 124 -2.46 4.77 -3.65
CA MET A 124 -2.26 4.37 -2.25
C MET A 124 -1.84 2.91 -2.13
N GLU A 125 -2.41 2.04 -2.96
CA GLU A 125 -2.03 0.63 -3.05
C GLU A 125 -0.57 0.49 -3.50
N ALA A 126 -0.15 1.25 -4.51
CA ALA A 126 1.22 1.21 -4.99
C ALA A 126 2.22 1.71 -3.93
N ILE A 127 1.90 2.82 -3.25
CA ILE A 127 2.71 3.38 -2.17
C ILE A 127 2.79 2.40 -1.00
N MET A 128 1.67 1.78 -0.63
CA MET A 128 1.63 0.82 0.47
C MET A 128 2.45 -0.44 0.18
N GLY A 129 2.44 -0.91 -1.09
CA GLY A 129 3.30 -1.99 -1.54
C GLY A 129 4.77 -1.69 -1.34
N VAL A 130 5.22 -0.49 -1.75
CA VAL A 130 6.62 -0.04 -1.54
C VAL A 130 6.95 0.03 -0.04
N ASN A 131 6.09 0.65 0.76
CA ASN A 131 6.34 0.80 2.19
C ASN A 131 6.45 -0.55 2.92
N ALA A 132 5.58 -1.50 2.60
CA ALA A 132 5.63 -2.84 3.19
C ALA A 132 6.94 -3.57 2.84
N CYS A 133 7.43 -3.45 1.59
CA CYS A 133 8.74 -3.97 1.19
C CYS A 133 9.87 -3.34 2.00
N LEU A 134 9.90 -2.01 2.09
CA LEU A 134 10.98 -1.27 2.77
C LEU A 134 11.00 -1.57 4.27
N LEU A 135 9.84 -1.68 4.91
CA LEU A 135 9.75 -2.06 6.33
C LEU A 135 10.29 -3.46 6.57
N TYR A 136 9.93 -4.42 5.72
CA TYR A 136 10.41 -5.79 5.84
C TYR A 136 11.93 -5.89 5.63
N THR A 137 12.45 -5.17 4.64
CA THR A 137 13.89 -5.11 4.37
C THR A 137 14.66 -4.47 5.53
N SER A 138 14.08 -3.43 6.17
CA SER A 138 14.68 -2.78 7.35
C SER A 138 14.76 -3.73 8.53
N ASP A 139 13.70 -4.47 8.83
CA ASP A 139 13.65 -5.47 9.91
C ASP A 139 14.71 -6.56 9.70
N ALA A 140 14.84 -7.08 8.50
CA ALA A 140 15.84 -8.07 8.16
C ALA A 140 17.29 -7.56 8.34
N ALA A 141 17.51 -6.25 8.18
CA ALA A 141 18.82 -5.60 8.34
C ALA A 141 19.19 -5.32 9.81
N ASP A 142 18.21 -5.10 10.69
CA ASP A 142 18.43 -4.68 12.09
C ASP A 142 18.86 -5.80 13.06
N GLU A 143 18.76 -7.06 12.67
CA GLU A 143 19.01 -8.21 13.57
C GLU A 143 20.47 -8.42 14.04
N LYS A 144 21.40 -7.60 13.63
CA LYS A 144 22.78 -7.63 14.15
C LYS A 144 23.06 -6.69 15.33
N ARG A 145 22.02 -6.11 15.92
CA ARG A 145 22.15 -5.22 17.10
C ARG A 145 21.89 -5.90 18.44
N CYS A 146 21.69 -7.21 18.46
CA CYS A 146 21.63 -8.02 19.69
C CYS A 146 22.93 -8.79 19.92
#